data_19829c0d6341f3c2bf4118ca625b5b6a
#
_entry.id   19829c0d6341f3c2bf4118ca625b5b6a
#
_cell.length_a   1.000
_cell.length_b   1.000
_cell.length_c   1.000
_cell.angle_alpha   90.00
_cell.angle_beta   90.00
_cell.angle_gamma   90.00
#
_symmetry.space_group_name_H-M   'P 1'
#
loop_
_entity.id
_entity.type
_entity.pdbx_description
1 polymer ?
#
loop_
_entity_poly.entity_id
_entity_poly.type
_entity_poly.pdbx_seq_one_letter_code
_entity_poly.pdbx_strand_id
1 'polypeptide(L)'
;MTIPAVQASGLTKLFDQKIAVDHLDLVVQEGEFFGFLGPNGAGKSTTIKMLVGLLRPTAGTALIGGVDIWTKPLAAKGMIGVLPEGQTLYERLTGREFITFAGVMYGLSEAEAAKRTEELLGLLALDDAAEKLIIDYSQGMRKKTALAAAMIHAPRVLFLDEPFEGVDAISGRAIRDVLQRLRQRGTTIFFSSHILEVVERLCTRVGVIANGRLVAEGTIPELRERAHAGEASTLEEIFLRAVGATHQDGTPEDERTLSWLA
;
A
#
# COMPACT_ATOMS: atom_id res chain seq x y z
N MET A 1 12.65 -9.93 -21.99
CA MET A 1 12.02 -8.85 -21.19
C MET A 1 11.28 -9.49 -20.06
N THR A 2 11.56 -9.07 -18.82
CA THR A 2 10.82 -9.54 -17.62
C THR A 2 9.43 -8.91 -17.62
N ILE A 3 8.41 -9.71 -17.29
CA ILE A 3 7.03 -9.22 -17.15
C ILE A 3 6.93 -8.44 -15.83
N PRO A 4 6.47 -7.18 -15.83
CA PRO A 4 6.29 -6.43 -14.58
C PRO A 4 5.26 -7.09 -13.66
N ALA A 5 5.46 -6.96 -12.36
CA ALA A 5 4.48 -7.41 -11.36
C ALA A 5 3.19 -6.58 -11.42
N VAL A 6 3.33 -5.25 -11.59
CA VAL A 6 2.21 -4.31 -11.75
C VAL A 6 2.51 -3.36 -12.90
N GLN A 7 1.53 -3.14 -13.77
CA GLN A 7 1.61 -2.14 -14.83
C GLN A 7 0.29 -1.40 -14.94
N ALA A 8 0.34 -0.08 -14.90
CA ALA A 8 -0.76 0.82 -15.24
C ALA A 8 -0.38 1.59 -16.49
N SER A 9 -1.32 1.76 -17.43
CA SER A 9 -1.12 2.52 -18.66
C SER A 9 -2.30 3.47 -18.89
N GLY A 10 -2.04 4.78 -18.82
CA GLY A 10 -3.03 5.84 -18.96
C GLY A 10 -4.20 5.74 -17.97
N LEU A 11 -3.95 5.18 -16.78
CA LEU A 11 -5.01 4.86 -15.82
C LEU A 11 -5.69 6.14 -15.33
N THR A 12 -6.97 6.26 -15.60
CA THR A 12 -7.75 7.48 -15.33
C THR A 12 -9.03 7.16 -14.57
N LYS A 13 -9.36 7.97 -13.57
CA LYS A 13 -10.63 7.91 -12.87
C LYS A 13 -11.27 9.27 -12.73
N LEU A 14 -12.46 9.38 -13.31
CA LEU A 14 -13.34 10.52 -13.19
C LEU A 14 -14.53 10.15 -12.29
N PHE A 15 -14.84 10.97 -11.30
CA PHE A 15 -16.05 10.93 -10.51
C PHE A 15 -16.84 12.21 -10.78
N ASP A 16 -17.98 12.10 -11.44
CA ASP A 16 -18.76 13.24 -11.93
C ASP A 16 -17.88 14.23 -12.70
N GLN A 17 -17.52 15.36 -12.10
CA GLN A 17 -16.65 16.38 -12.70
C GLN A 17 -15.24 16.41 -12.12
N LYS A 18 -14.94 15.56 -11.11
CA LYS A 18 -13.64 15.54 -10.44
C LYS A 18 -12.77 14.41 -10.97
N ILE A 19 -11.63 14.77 -11.53
CA ILE A 19 -10.58 13.80 -11.89
C ILE A 19 -9.83 13.41 -10.62
N ALA A 20 -9.95 12.16 -10.21
CA ALA A 20 -9.28 11.63 -9.03
C ALA A 20 -7.92 10.99 -9.36
N VAL A 21 -7.79 10.43 -10.57
CA VAL A 21 -6.53 9.92 -11.13
C VAL A 21 -6.53 10.30 -12.61
N ASP A 22 -5.44 10.86 -13.10
CA ASP A 22 -5.31 11.46 -14.40
C ASP A 22 -4.11 10.89 -15.18
N HIS A 23 -4.39 10.03 -16.17
CA HIS A 23 -3.41 9.43 -17.10
C HIS A 23 -2.17 8.86 -16.38
N LEU A 24 -2.39 8.08 -15.32
CA LEU A 24 -1.29 7.52 -14.54
C LEU A 24 -0.66 6.33 -15.27
N ASP A 25 0.63 6.48 -15.59
CA ASP A 25 1.50 5.41 -16.07
C ASP A 25 2.43 4.97 -14.95
N LEU A 26 2.53 3.65 -14.71
CA LEU A 26 3.33 3.10 -13.62
C LEU A 26 3.78 1.69 -13.95
N VAL A 27 5.03 1.37 -13.62
CA VAL A 27 5.58 0.02 -13.76
C VAL A 27 6.29 -0.37 -12.47
N VAL A 28 5.86 -1.48 -11.84
CA VAL A 28 6.52 -2.07 -10.67
C VAL A 28 7.08 -3.43 -11.06
N GLN A 29 8.37 -3.64 -10.82
CA GLN A 29 9.04 -4.89 -11.18
C GLN A 29 8.80 -5.98 -10.12
N GLU A 30 9.03 -7.24 -10.48
CA GLU A 30 8.94 -8.35 -9.52
C GLU A 30 9.96 -8.19 -8.38
N GLY A 31 9.53 -8.46 -7.16
CA GLY A 31 10.37 -8.38 -5.96
C GLY A 31 10.66 -6.96 -5.46
N GLU A 32 10.11 -5.92 -6.08
CA GLU A 32 10.22 -4.55 -5.57
C GLU A 32 9.39 -4.35 -4.29
N PHE A 33 9.91 -3.50 -3.42
CA PHE A 33 9.14 -2.87 -2.35
C PHE A 33 8.84 -1.45 -2.79
N PHE A 34 7.67 -1.25 -3.40
CA PHE A 34 7.28 0.00 -4.02
C PHE A 34 6.42 0.84 -3.09
N GLY A 35 6.89 2.05 -2.77
CA GLY A 35 6.16 3.05 -1.98
C GLY A 35 5.37 4.00 -2.88
N PHE A 36 4.07 4.14 -2.64
CA PHE A 36 3.21 5.07 -3.37
C PHE A 36 2.79 6.22 -2.45
N LEU A 37 3.47 7.35 -2.62
CA LEU A 37 3.39 8.50 -1.73
C LEU A 37 2.51 9.61 -2.29
N GLY A 38 1.86 10.33 -1.40
CA GLY A 38 1.09 11.52 -1.77
C GLY A 38 0.29 12.05 -0.58
N PRO A 39 -0.12 13.32 -0.62
CA PRO A 39 -0.97 13.89 0.41
C PRO A 39 -2.35 13.21 0.42
N ASN A 40 -3.15 13.48 1.46
CA ASN A 40 -4.52 13.02 1.52
C ASN A 40 -5.33 13.61 0.35
N GLY A 41 -6.12 12.77 -0.31
CA GLY A 41 -6.87 13.17 -1.50
C GLY A 41 -6.07 13.19 -2.81
N ALA A 42 -4.77 12.85 -2.82
CA ALA A 42 -3.95 12.83 -4.03
C ALA A 42 -4.34 11.75 -5.06
N GLY A 43 -5.15 10.75 -4.67
CA GLY A 43 -5.58 9.67 -5.54
C GLY A 43 -4.99 8.29 -5.19
N LYS A 44 -4.24 8.14 -4.09
CA LYS A 44 -3.58 6.88 -3.69
C LYS A 44 -4.55 5.70 -3.60
N SER A 45 -5.53 5.77 -2.69
CA SER A 45 -6.49 4.68 -2.48
C SER A 45 -7.37 4.43 -3.72
N THR A 46 -7.67 5.48 -4.51
CA THR A 46 -8.36 5.34 -5.80
C THR A 46 -7.53 4.54 -6.80
N THR A 47 -6.24 4.83 -6.90
CA THR A 47 -5.31 4.09 -7.76
C THR A 47 -5.21 2.63 -7.33
N ILE A 48 -4.99 2.37 -6.04
CA ILE A 48 -4.94 0.99 -5.51
C ILE A 48 -6.23 0.24 -5.84
N LYS A 49 -7.40 0.84 -5.59
CA LYS A 49 -8.70 0.21 -5.90
C LYS A 49 -8.87 -0.13 -7.37
N MET A 50 -8.31 0.67 -8.29
CA MET A 50 -8.30 0.35 -9.72
C MET A 50 -7.33 -0.79 -10.04
N LEU A 51 -6.12 -0.78 -9.49
CA LEU A 51 -5.10 -1.81 -9.70
C LEU A 51 -5.53 -3.19 -9.19
N VAL A 52 -6.31 -3.24 -8.10
CA VAL A 52 -6.78 -4.51 -7.52
C VAL A 52 -8.17 -4.94 -8.04
N GLY A 53 -8.75 -4.20 -9.01
CA GLY A 53 -10.03 -4.53 -9.62
C GLY A 53 -11.25 -4.35 -8.69
N LEU A 54 -11.19 -3.40 -7.76
CA LEU A 54 -12.31 -2.99 -6.90
C LEU A 54 -13.05 -1.76 -7.47
N LEU A 55 -12.36 -0.94 -8.26
CA LEU A 55 -12.93 0.25 -8.87
C LEU A 55 -12.57 0.29 -10.35
N ARG A 56 -13.58 0.26 -11.22
CA ARG A 56 -13.33 0.31 -12.67
C ARG A 56 -12.79 1.67 -13.09
N PRO A 57 -11.67 1.73 -13.83
CA PRO A 57 -11.16 2.96 -14.37
C PRO A 57 -12.11 3.55 -15.42
N THR A 58 -12.09 4.85 -15.60
CA THR A 58 -12.79 5.55 -16.68
C THR A 58 -12.07 5.35 -18.02
N ALA A 59 -10.73 5.30 -17.97
CA ALA A 59 -9.87 4.99 -19.12
C ALA A 59 -8.57 4.33 -18.64
N GLY A 60 -7.83 3.76 -19.59
CA GLY A 60 -6.56 3.08 -19.32
C GLY A 60 -6.71 1.63 -18.92
N THR A 61 -5.58 0.98 -18.63
CA THR A 61 -5.50 -0.45 -18.30
C THR A 61 -4.63 -0.70 -17.08
N ALA A 62 -4.89 -1.81 -16.36
CA ALA A 62 -4.10 -2.29 -15.25
C ALA A 62 -3.81 -3.78 -15.42
N LEU A 63 -2.53 -4.14 -15.42
CA LEU A 63 -2.05 -5.51 -15.57
C LEU A 63 -1.34 -5.96 -14.29
N ILE A 64 -1.60 -7.19 -13.87
CA ILE A 64 -0.91 -7.87 -12.77
C ILE A 64 -0.20 -9.09 -13.36
N GLY A 65 1.13 -9.12 -13.29
CA GLY A 65 1.92 -10.19 -13.91
C GLY A 65 1.59 -10.38 -15.40
N GLY A 66 1.31 -9.29 -16.13
CA GLY A 66 0.89 -9.29 -17.54
C GLY A 66 -0.58 -9.67 -17.77
N VAL A 67 -1.38 -9.92 -16.73
CA VAL A 67 -2.80 -10.27 -16.83
C VAL A 67 -3.66 -9.06 -16.51
N ASP A 68 -4.53 -8.68 -17.45
CA ASP A 68 -5.46 -7.56 -17.26
C ASP A 68 -6.51 -7.89 -16.20
N ILE A 69 -6.59 -7.02 -15.17
CA ILE A 69 -7.44 -7.21 -13.99
C ILE A 69 -8.94 -7.14 -14.31
N TRP A 70 -9.32 -6.51 -15.43
CA TRP A 70 -10.71 -6.31 -15.83
C TRP A 70 -11.21 -7.34 -16.83
N THR A 71 -10.32 -7.84 -17.69
CA THR A 71 -10.67 -8.85 -18.70
C THR A 71 -10.52 -10.29 -18.15
N LYS A 72 -9.58 -10.52 -17.22
CA LYS A 72 -9.32 -11.83 -16.60
C LYS A 72 -9.25 -11.71 -15.06
N PRO A 73 -10.33 -11.25 -14.40
CA PRO A 73 -10.31 -10.86 -12.99
C PRO A 73 -9.94 -12.01 -12.04
N LEU A 74 -10.41 -13.23 -12.28
CA LEU A 74 -10.09 -14.38 -11.41
C LEU A 74 -8.61 -14.73 -11.44
N ALA A 75 -8.00 -14.74 -12.63
CA ALA A 75 -6.58 -15.04 -12.78
C ALA A 75 -5.72 -13.95 -12.13
N ALA A 76 -6.06 -12.66 -12.35
CA ALA A 76 -5.30 -11.55 -11.78
C ALA A 76 -5.49 -11.46 -10.25
N LYS A 77 -6.74 -11.61 -9.75
CA LYS A 77 -7.03 -11.58 -8.30
C LYS A 77 -6.42 -12.75 -7.53
N GLY A 78 -6.25 -13.90 -8.15
CA GLY A 78 -5.53 -15.03 -7.54
C GLY A 78 -4.02 -14.75 -7.30
N MET A 79 -3.44 -13.75 -7.98
CA MET A 79 -2.05 -13.36 -7.81
C MET A 79 -1.83 -12.25 -6.77
N ILE A 80 -2.89 -11.62 -6.26
CA ILE A 80 -2.79 -10.46 -5.38
C ILE A 80 -3.36 -10.73 -3.99
N GLY A 81 -2.71 -10.20 -2.97
CA GLY A 81 -3.27 -9.99 -1.64
C GLY A 81 -3.54 -8.50 -1.43
N VAL A 82 -4.62 -8.17 -0.73
CA VAL A 82 -5.03 -6.77 -0.55
C VAL A 82 -5.33 -6.48 0.92
N LEU A 83 -4.67 -5.45 1.44
CA LEU A 83 -4.99 -4.82 2.72
C LEU A 83 -5.55 -3.42 2.41
N PRO A 84 -6.86 -3.22 2.40
CA PRO A 84 -7.46 -1.91 2.12
C PRO A 84 -7.35 -0.98 3.33
N GLU A 85 -7.41 0.33 3.07
CA GLU A 85 -7.68 1.32 4.10
C GLU A 85 -9.07 1.08 4.71
N GLY A 86 -9.23 1.28 6.02
CA GLY A 86 -10.53 1.13 6.70
C GLY A 86 -11.05 -0.32 6.68
N GLN A 87 -10.23 -1.27 7.10
CA GLN A 87 -10.51 -2.70 7.05
C GLN A 87 -11.85 -3.06 7.70
N THR A 88 -12.72 -3.69 6.94
CA THR A 88 -13.92 -4.32 7.45
C THR A 88 -13.64 -5.81 7.67
N LEU A 89 -13.31 -6.20 8.89
CA LEU A 89 -13.17 -7.60 9.28
C LEU A 89 -14.52 -8.14 9.77
N TYR A 90 -14.71 -9.44 9.68
CA TYR A 90 -15.89 -10.06 10.28
C TYR A 90 -15.75 -10.14 11.79
N GLU A 91 -16.26 -9.13 12.49
CA GLU A 91 -16.04 -8.89 13.91
C GLU A 91 -16.53 -10.01 14.83
N ARG A 92 -17.47 -10.85 14.34
CA ARG A 92 -18.02 -12.01 15.07
C ARG A 92 -17.25 -13.31 14.85
N LEU A 93 -16.17 -13.27 14.08
CA LEU A 93 -15.23 -14.37 13.95
C LEU A 93 -14.04 -14.15 14.88
N THR A 94 -13.41 -15.24 15.29
CA THR A 94 -12.09 -15.19 15.92
C THR A 94 -11.03 -14.88 14.87
N GLY A 95 -9.82 -14.47 15.29
CA GLY A 95 -8.72 -14.26 14.35
C GLY A 95 -8.38 -15.50 13.55
N ARG A 96 -8.37 -16.67 14.21
CA ARG A 96 -8.14 -17.98 13.59
C ARG A 96 -9.20 -18.29 12.53
N GLU A 97 -10.47 -18.19 12.89
CA GLU A 97 -11.58 -18.48 11.97
C GLU A 97 -11.54 -17.55 10.75
N PHE A 98 -11.29 -16.27 10.94
CA PHE A 98 -11.23 -15.31 9.85
C PHE A 98 -10.09 -15.59 8.87
N ILE A 99 -8.87 -15.86 9.37
CA ILE A 99 -7.73 -16.17 8.51
C ILE A 99 -7.95 -17.48 7.75
N THR A 100 -8.43 -18.53 8.45
CA THR A 100 -8.74 -19.81 7.83
C THR A 100 -9.82 -19.68 6.76
N PHE A 101 -10.91 -18.95 7.06
CA PHE A 101 -11.96 -18.63 6.10
C PHE A 101 -11.42 -17.94 4.84
N ALA A 102 -10.54 -16.94 5.00
CA ALA A 102 -9.91 -16.29 3.86
C ALA A 102 -9.12 -17.27 2.99
N GLY A 103 -8.38 -18.21 3.59
CA GLY A 103 -7.66 -19.25 2.86
C GLY A 103 -8.57 -20.14 2.04
N VAL A 104 -9.68 -20.61 2.62
CA VAL A 104 -10.69 -21.41 1.92
C VAL A 104 -11.32 -20.64 0.77
N MET A 105 -11.63 -19.35 0.97
CA MET A 105 -12.19 -18.49 -0.10
C MET A 105 -11.22 -18.30 -1.28
N TYR A 106 -9.90 -18.36 -1.04
CA TYR A 106 -8.89 -18.38 -2.10
C TYR A 106 -8.63 -19.78 -2.69
N GLY A 107 -9.40 -20.81 -2.30
CA GLY A 107 -9.37 -22.14 -2.86
C GLY A 107 -8.38 -23.11 -2.20
N LEU A 108 -7.85 -22.79 -1.03
CA LEU A 108 -7.07 -23.73 -0.22
C LEU A 108 -8.02 -24.81 0.37
N SER A 109 -7.53 -26.02 0.55
CA SER A 109 -8.25 -26.99 1.36
C SER A 109 -8.33 -26.52 2.82
N GLU A 110 -9.34 -26.96 3.57
CA GLU A 110 -9.49 -26.61 4.99
C GLU A 110 -8.22 -26.96 5.80
N ALA A 111 -7.64 -28.13 5.54
CA ALA A 111 -6.41 -28.57 6.23
C ALA A 111 -5.22 -27.67 5.93
N GLU A 112 -5.02 -27.26 4.66
CA GLU A 112 -3.94 -26.36 4.27
C GLU A 112 -4.19 -24.94 4.79
N ALA A 113 -5.43 -24.45 4.73
CA ALA A 113 -5.80 -23.14 5.29
C ALA A 113 -5.55 -23.10 6.80
N ALA A 114 -5.97 -24.12 7.55
CA ALA A 114 -5.73 -24.23 8.98
C ALA A 114 -4.24 -24.25 9.30
N LYS A 115 -3.44 -25.05 8.59
CA LYS A 115 -1.98 -25.11 8.77
C LYS A 115 -1.34 -23.75 8.57
N ARG A 116 -1.64 -23.05 7.46
CA ARG A 116 -1.09 -21.72 7.16
C ARG A 116 -1.58 -20.67 8.14
N THR A 117 -2.80 -20.81 8.67
CA THR A 117 -3.32 -19.91 9.71
C THR A 117 -2.46 -19.97 10.96
N GLU A 118 -2.10 -21.18 11.44
CA GLU A 118 -1.21 -21.31 12.61
C GLU A 118 0.15 -20.66 12.37
N GLU A 119 0.75 -20.90 11.20
CA GLU A 119 2.03 -20.28 10.85
C GLU A 119 1.96 -18.75 10.81
N LEU A 120 0.84 -18.17 10.30
CA LEU A 120 0.63 -16.75 10.21
C LEU A 120 0.32 -16.10 11.57
N LEU A 121 -0.44 -16.79 12.42
CA LEU A 121 -0.70 -16.35 13.79
C LEU A 121 0.62 -16.20 14.56
N GLY A 122 1.47 -17.25 14.53
CA GLY A 122 2.80 -17.20 15.17
C GLY A 122 3.70 -16.13 14.57
N LEU A 123 3.73 -16.00 13.24
CA LEU A 123 4.57 -15.00 12.55
C LEU A 123 4.20 -13.56 12.92
N LEU A 124 2.92 -13.29 13.18
CA LEU A 124 2.38 -11.97 13.50
C LEU A 124 2.18 -11.74 15.01
N ALA A 125 2.61 -12.70 15.85
CA ALA A 125 2.40 -12.68 17.29
C ALA A 125 0.92 -12.40 17.65
N LEU A 126 0.04 -13.27 17.16
CA LEU A 126 -1.40 -13.27 17.41
C LEU A 126 -1.87 -14.55 18.11
N ASP A 127 -0.94 -15.46 18.48
CA ASP A 127 -1.25 -16.77 19.07
C ASP A 127 -2.14 -16.65 20.32
N ASP A 128 -1.78 -15.77 21.26
CA ASP A 128 -2.50 -15.56 22.51
C ASP A 128 -3.90 -14.97 22.32
N ALA A 129 -4.16 -14.43 21.14
CA ALA A 129 -5.44 -13.80 20.81
C ALA A 129 -6.22 -14.56 19.73
N ALA A 130 -5.70 -15.67 19.23
CA ALA A 130 -6.25 -16.39 18.11
C ALA A 130 -7.73 -16.79 18.29
N GLU A 131 -8.12 -17.11 19.53
CA GLU A 131 -9.49 -17.52 19.92
C GLU A 131 -10.38 -16.35 20.37
N LYS A 132 -9.84 -15.12 20.48
CA LYS A 132 -10.65 -13.95 20.79
C LYS A 132 -11.40 -13.46 19.56
N LEU A 133 -12.60 -12.95 19.75
CA LEU A 133 -13.37 -12.33 18.67
C LEU A 133 -12.64 -11.08 18.17
N ILE A 134 -12.72 -10.84 16.87
CA ILE A 134 -12.08 -9.69 16.22
C ILE A 134 -12.65 -8.35 16.72
N ILE A 135 -13.89 -8.33 17.21
CA ILE A 135 -14.49 -7.14 17.82
C ILE A 135 -13.65 -6.63 19.02
N ASP A 136 -12.99 -7.55 19.75
CA ASP A 136 -12.18 -7.24 20.94
C ASP A 136 -10.70 -6.96 20.60
N TYR A 137 -10.34 -6.96 19.31
CA TYR A 137 -8.97 -6.72 18.85
C TYR A 137 -8.61 -5.24 18.89
N SER A 138 -7.38 -4.94 19.31
CA SER A 138 -6.79 -3.62 19.08
C SER A 138 -6.64 -3.32 17.59
N GLN A 139 -6.48 -2.06 17.21
CA GLN A 139 -6.27 -1.68 15.81
C GLN A 139 -5.05 -2.38 15.20
N GLY A 140 -3.94 -2.49 15.95
CA GLY A 140 -2.76 -3.23 15.52
C GLY A 140 -3.02 -4.72 15.30
N MET A 141 -3.79 -5.38 16.19
CA MET A 141 -4.20 -6.77 16.01
C MET A 141 -5.12 -6.93 14.78
N ARG A 142 -6.07 -6.04 14.58
CA ARG A 142 -6.94 -6.04 13.38
C ARG A 142 -6.11 -5.91 12.10
N LYS A 143 -5.13 -5.00 12.04
CA LYS A 143 -4.24 -4.86 10.88
C LYS A 143 -3.38 -6.10 10.64
N LYS A 144 -2.81 -6.70 11.69
CA LYS A 144 -2.06 -7.96 11.57
C LYS A 144 -2.93 -9.10 11.06
N THR A 145 -4.17 -9.24 11.55
CA THR A 145 -5.12 -10.25 11.10
C THR A 145 -5.52 -10.05 9.63
N ALA A 146 -5.79 -8.82 9.22
CA ALA A 146 -6.10 -8.49 7.82
C ALA A 146 -4.91 -8.76 6.90
N LEU A 147 -3.69 -8.45 7.35
CA LEU A 147 -2.46 -8.78 6.62
C LEU A 147 -2.28 -10.29 6.48
N ALA A 148 -2.50 -11.07 7.55
CA ALA A 148 -2.48 -12.54 7.51
C ALA A 148 -3.45 -13.09 6.45
N ALA A 149 -4.69 -12.61 6.45
CA ALA A 149 -5.71 -13.00 5.47
C ALA A 149 -5.30 -12.63 4.03
N ALA A 150 -4.66 -11.46 3.83
CA ALA A 150 -4.17 -11.05 2.53
C ALA A 150 -2.99 -11.91 2.02
N MET A 151 -2.27 -12.58 2.91
CA MET A 151 -1.07 -13.36 2.60
C MET A 151 -1.33 -14.87 2.48
N ILE A 152 -2.42 -15.39 3.04
CA ILE A 152 -2.62 -16.84 3.26
C ILE A 152 -2.53 -17.69 2.00
N HIS A 153 -2.90 -17.16 0.85
CA HIS A 153 -2.85 -17.83 -0.45
C HIS A 153 -1.51 -17.66 -1.19
N ALA A 154 -0.49 -17.07 -0.52
CA ALA A 154 0.84 -16.82 -1.07
C ALA A 154 0.81 -15.96 -2.36
N PRO A 155 0.31 -14.72 -2.32
CA PRO A 155 0.19 -13.85 -3.48
C PRO A 155 1.56 -13.47 -4.06
N ARG A 156 1.61 -13.20 -5.38
CA ARG A 156 2.80 -12.66 -6.04
C ARG A 156 2.99 -11.16 -5.77
N VAL A 157 1.87 -10.44 -5.60
CA VAL A 157 1.85 -9.00 -5.31
C VAL A 157 0.97 -8.73 -4.11
N LEU A 158 1.47 -7.96 -3.16
CA LEU A 158 0.74 -7.54 -1.98
C LEU A 158 0.47 -6.03 -2.06
N PHE A 159 -0.80 -5.64 -2.13
CA PHE A 159 -1.24 -4.25 -2.11
C PHE A 159 -1.69 -3.87 -0.71
N LEU A 160 -1.09 -2.82 -0.15
CA LEU A 160 -1.33 -2.36 1.21
C LEU A 160 -1.68 -0.87 1.20
N ASP A 161 -2.89 -0.53 1.60
CA ASP A 161 -3.32 0.87 1.69
C ASP A 161 -3.18 1.34 3.14
N GLU A 162 -2.21 2.24 3.39
CA GLU A 162 -1.83 2.80 4.70
C GLU A 162 -1.64 1.72 5.80
N PRO A 163 -0.75 0.73 5.61
CA PRO A 163 -0.63 -0.42 6.53
C PRO A 163 -0.14 -0.07 7.93
N PHE A 164 0.50 1.08 8.09
CA PHE A 164 1.11 1.51 9.36
C PHE A 164 0.29 2.58 10.10
N GLU A 165 -0.77 3.09 9.47
CA GLU A 165 -1.61 4.10 10.08
C GLU A 165 -2.35 3.57 11.31
N GLY A 166 -2.28 4.30 12.43
CA GLY A 166 -2.93 3.94 13.69
C GLY A 166 -2.41 2.66 14.35
N VAL A 167 -1.21 2.19 13.97
CA VAL A 167 -0.58 1.00 14.52
C VAL A 167 0.49 1.41 15.53
N ASP A 168 0.49 0.79 16.70
CA ASP A 168 1.53 0.98 17.71
C ASP A 168 2.91 0.50 17.22
N ALA A 169 3.98 0.95 17.88
CA ALA A 169 5.35 0.67 17.48
C ALA A 169 5.69 -0.84 17.45
N ILE A 170 5.12 -1.65 18.36
CA ILE A 170 5.38 -3.09 18.45
C ILE A 170 4.71 -3.80 17.27
N SER A 171 3.41 -3.53 17.04
CA SER A 171 2.66 -4.10 15.92
C SER A 171 3.24 -3.64 14.57
N GLY A 172 3.64 -2.36 14.47
CA GLY A 172 4.28 -1.82 13.27
C GLY A 172 5.62 -2.50 12.97
N ARG A 173 6.41 -2.84 13.99
CA ARG A 173 7.65 -3.60 13.82
C ARG A 173 7.36 -5.01 13.29
N ALA A 174 6.41 -5.73 13.89
CA ALA A 174 6.03 -7.06 13.43
C ALA A 174 5.58 -7.06 11.96
N ILE A 175 4.74 -6.09 11.57
CA ILE A 175 4.31 -5.93 10.19
C ILE A 175 5.52 -5.69 9.26
N ARG A 176 6.44 -4.77 9.61
CA ARG A 176 7.63 -4.50 8.80
C ARG A 176 8.50 -5.75 8.62
N ASP A 177 8.76 -6.48 9.69
CA ASP A 177 9.60 -7.67 9.66
C ASP A 177 9.00 -8.76 8.74
N VAL A 178 7.68 -8.93 8.79
CA VAL A 178 6.95 -9.84 7.89
C VAL A 178 7.04 -9.41 6.44
N LEU A 179 6.80 -8.13 6.14
CA LEU A 179 6.87 -7.59 4.78
C LEU A 179 8.28 -7.72 4.18
N GLN A 180 9.33 -7.47 4.97
CA GLN A 180 10.71 -7.66 4.53
C GLN A 180 11.01 -9.12 4.20
N ARG A 181 10.54 -10.09 5.02
CA ARG A 181 10.70 -11.52 4.75
C ARG A 181 9.97 -11.95 3.48
N LEU A 182 8.78 -11.45 3.23
CA LEU A 182 8.03 -11.73 2.01
C LEU A 182 8.77 -11.22 0.77
N ARG A 183 9.27 -9.99 0.81
CA ARG A 183 10.08 -9.44 -0.27
C ARG A 183 11.32 -10.29 -0.55
N GLN A 184 12.04 -10.72 0.49
CA GLN A 184 13.23 -11.58 0.34
C GLN A 184 12.90 -12.92 -0.33
N ARG A 185 11.63 -13.37 -0.25
CA ARG A 185 11.11 -14.56 -0.93
C ARG A 185 10.54 -14.28 -2.32
N GLY A 186 10.70 -13.06 -2.83
CA GLY A 186 10.28 -12.66 -4.18
C GLY A 186 8.88 -12.05 -4.29
N THR A 187 8.15 -11.88 -3.17
CA THR A 187 6.86 -11.18 -3.22
C THR A 187 7.08 -9.70 -3.51
N THR A 188 6.35 -9.16 -4.48
CA THR A 188 6.32 -7.73 -4.76
C THR A 188 5.38 -7.04 -3.77
N ILE A 189 5.80 -5.93 -3.19
CA ILE A 189 5.00 -5.17 -2.24
C ILE A 189 4.74 -3.78 -2.79
N PHE A 190 3.47 -3.45 -2.94
CA PHE A 190 3.00 -2.13 -3.30
C PHE A 190 2.24 -1.53 -2.12
N PHE A 191 2.73 -0.47 -1.53
CA PHE A 191 2.00 0.15 -0.42
C PHE A 191 1.90 1.66 -0.54
N SER A 192 0.74 2.20 -0.14
CA SER A 192 0.58 3.63 0.04
C SER A 192 1.02 4.04 1.44
N SER A 193 1.58 5.23 1.54
CA SER A 193 1.86 5.85 2.83
C SER A 193 1.98 7.37 2.70
N HIS A 194 1.69 8.05 3.80
CA HIS A 194 2.07 9.44 4.03
C HIS A 194 3.21 9.55 5.07
N ILE A 195 3.67 8.42 5.65
CA ILE A 195 4.74 8.36 6.65
C ILE A 195 6.07 8.12 5.93
N LEU A 196 6.79 9.20 5.66
CA LEU A 196 8.00 9.19 4.83
C LEU A 196 9.14 8.35 5.43
N GLU A 197 9.30 8.36 6.75
CA GLU A 197 10.33 7.56 7.44
C GLU A 197 10.17 6.05 7.19
N VAL A 198 8.92 5.56 7.16
CA VAL A 198 8.64 4.14 6.88
C VAL A 198 9.02 3.81 5.44
N VAL A 199 8.69 4.69 4.52
CA VAL A 199 9.01 4.54 3.10
C VAL A 199 10.51 4.52 2.88
N GLU A 200 11.25 5.45 3.49
CA GLU A 200 12.71 5.54 3.36
C GLU A 200 13.42 4.26 3.82
N ARG A 201 12.87 3.60 4.84
CA ARG A 201 13.46 2.37 5.40
C ARG A 201 13.09 1.08 4.64
N LEU A 202 11.96 1.06 3.96
CA LEU A 202 11.43 -0.17 3.39
C LEU A 202 11.50 -0.22 1.86
N CYS A 203 11.34 0.92 1.19
CA CYS A 203 11.16 0.95 -0.24
C CYS A 203 12.45 0.82 -1.02
N THR A 204 12.38 0.11 -2.13
CA THR A 204 13.42 0.08 -3.16
C THR A 204 13.21 1.18 -4.19
N ARG A 205 11.94 1.45 -4.51
CA ARG A 205 11.50 2.53 -5.40
C ARG A 205 10.25 3.20 -4.84
N VAL A 206 10.05 4.44 -5.26
CA VAL A 206 8.96 5.29 -4.78
C VAL A 206 8.32 5.99 -5.96
N GLY A 207 6.99 6.06 -5.96
CA GLY A 207 6.20 6.93 -6.84
C GLY A 207 5.48 7.98 -6.01
N VAL A 208 5.60 9.24 -6.39
CA VAL A 208 4.90 10.36 -5.75
C VAL A 208 3.72 10.78 -6.59
N ILE A 209 2.51 10.72 -6.02
CA ILE A 209 1.28 11.17 -6.67
C ILE A 209 0.80 12.49 -6.04
N ALA A 210 0.46 13.45 -6.90
CA ALA A 210 -0.14 14.72 -6.50
C ALA A 210 -1.25 15.08 -7.51
N ASN A 211 -2.38 15.53 -7.02
CA ASN A 211 -3.53 15.94 -7.85
C ASN A 211 -3.91 14.87 -8.91
N GLY A 212 -3.85 13.61 -8.54
CA GLY A 212 -4.18 12.48 -9.41
C GLY A 212 -3.10 12.09 -10.42
N ARG A 213 -1.95 12.75 -10.47
CA ARG A 213 -0.86 12.50 -11.41
C ARG A 213 0.39 11.99 -10.71
N LEU A 214 1.11 11.08 -11.36
CA LEU A 214 2.45 10.68 -10.93
C LEU A 214 3.43 11.82 -11.26
N VAL A 215 3.96 12.47 -10.22
CA VAL A 215 4.84 13.66 -10.38
C VAL A 215 6.32 13.33 -10.26
N ALA A 216 6.65 12.24 -9.58
CA ALA A 216 8.03 11.73 -9.49
C ALA A 216 8.03 10.22 -9.29
N GLU A 217 9.04 9.52 -9.83
CA GLU A 217 9.25 8.08 -9.67
C GLU A 217 10.74 7.76 -9.76
N GLY A 218 11.21 6.88 -8.89
CA GLY A 218 12.60 6.45 -8.86
C GLY A 218 13.00 5.81 -7.54
N THR A 219 14.25 5.41 -7.42
CA THR A 219 14.88 5.08 -6.15
C THR A 219 15.08 6.35 -5.32
N ILE A 220 15.22 6.22 -4.00
CA ILE A 220 15.43 7.40 -3.13
C ILE A 220 16.66 8.20 -3.56
N PRO A 221 17.82 7.58 -3.89
CA PRO A 221 18.97 8.31 -4.43
C PRO A 221 18.68 9.06 -5.73
N GLU A 222 17.99 8.45 -6.70
CA GLU A 222 17.61 9.11 -7.97
C GLU A 222 16.66 10.29 -7.74
N LEU A 223 15.73 10.17 -6.80
CA LEU A 223 14.83 11.26 -6.45
C LEU A 223 15.57 12.42 -5.78
N ARG A 224 16.58 12.13 -4.93
CA ARG A 224 17.46 13.15 -4.34
C ARG A 224 18.24 13.92 -5.41
N GLU A 225 18.82 13.20 -6.35
CA GLU A 225 19.58 13.79 -7.46
C GLU A 225 18.70 14.72 -8.33
N ARG A 226 17.52 14.24 -8.74
CA ARG A 226 16.57 15.02 -9.55
C ARG A 226 16.03 16.27 -8.85
N ALA A 227 15.85 16.20 -7.55
CA ALA A 227 15.43 17.35 -6.75
C ALA A 227 16.54 18.38 -6.52
N HIS A 228 17.75 18.17 -7.08
CA HIS A 228 18.96 18.95 -6.76
C HIS A 228 19.14 19.12 -5.23
N ALA A 229 18.75 18.12 -4.49
CA ALA A 229 18.83 18.08 -3.05
C ALA A 229 20.19 17.47 -2.68
N GLY A 230 20.92 18.11 -1.76
CA GLY A 230 22.21 17.57 -1.29
C GLY A 230 22.05 16.19 -0.67
N GLU A 231 23.15 15.44 -0.50
CA GLU A 231 23.14 14.08 0.09
C GLU A 231 22.47 14.00 1.47
N ALA A 232 22.41 15.12 2.19
CA ALA A 232 21.77 15.23 3.50
C ALA A 232 20.26 15.52 3.44
N SER A 233 19.67 15.72 2.25
CA SER A 233 18.23 16.04 2.13
C SER A 233 17.36 14.87 2.49
N THR A 234 16.34 15.14 3.29
CA THR A 234 15.36 14.14 3.70
C THR A 234 14.39 13.80 2.56
N LEU A 235 13.76 12.62 2.62
CA LEU A 235 12.69 12.27 1.67
C LEU A 235 11.52 13.28 1.77
N GLU A 236 11.33 13.92 2.92
CA GLU A 236 10.31 14.96 3.13
C GLU A 236 10.57 16.20 2.25
N GLU A 237 11.80 16.69 2.21
CA GLU A 237 12.15 17.83 1.36
C GLU A 237 11.95 17.53 -0.13
N ILE A 238 12.30 16.30 -0.55
CA ILE A 238 12.11 15.83 -1.93
C ILE A 238 10.61 15.76 -2.24
N PHE A 239 9.84 15.20 -1.31
CA PHE A 239 8.40 15.07 -1.43
C PHE A 239 7.72 16.46 -1.54
N LEU A 240 8.06 17.40 -0.65
CA LEU A 240 7.50 18.75 -0.67
C LEU A 240 7.82 19.48 -1.99
N ARG A 241 9.03 19.32 -2.51
CA ARG A 241 9.41 19.86 -3.84
C ARG A 241 8.62 19.21 -4.96
N ALA A 242 8.49 17.89 -4.96
CA ALA A 242 7.76 17.15 -6.00
C ALA A 242 6.26 17.51 -6.02
N VAL A 243 5.67 17.74 -4.85
CA VAL A 243 4.24 18.10 -4.71
C VAL A 243 4.00 19.61 -5.00
N GLY A 244 5.06 20.40 -5.19
CA GLY A 244 4.95 21.86 -5.41
C GLY A 244 4.61 22.65 -4.15
N ALA A 245 4.79 22.06 -2.98
CA ALA A 245 4.59 22.70 -1.68
C ALA A 245 5.77 23.57 -1.24
N THR A 246 6.85 23.62 -2.02
CA THR A 246 7.90 24.62 -1.83
C THR A 246 7.44 25.89 -2.54
N HIS A 247 7.22 26.95 -1.78
CA HIS A 247 6.93 28.28 -2.29
C HIS A 247 7.93 28.65 -3.41
N GLN A 248 7.46 28.66 -4.67
CA GLN A 248 8.01 29.50 -5.68
C GLN A 248 7.53 30.91 -5.33
N ASP A 249 8.51 31.73 -5.07
CA ASP A 249 8.53 33.16 -4.85
C ASP A 249 8.76 33.56 -3.40
N GLY A 250 9.91 34.23 -3.23
CA GLY A 250 10.37 34.86 -1.99
C GLY A 250 9.51 36.06 -1.55
N THR A 251 8.21 35.88 -1.46
CA THR A 251 7.38 36.69 -0.61
C THR A 251 7.47 36.07 0.78
N PRO A 252 7.96 36.81 1.77
CA PRO A 252 7.83 36.41 3.15
C PRO A 252 6.32 36.10 3.34
N GLU A 253 5.97 34.89 3.82
CA GLU A 253 4.65 34.74 4.44
C GLU A 253 4.53 35.89 5.41
N ASP A 254 3.66 36.81 5.04
CA ASP A 254 3.17 37.80 5.96
C ASP A 254 2.90 37.08 7.27
N GLU A 255 3.55 37.57 8.31
CA GLU A 255 3.29 37.25 9.69
C GLU A 255 1.78 37.15 9.90
N ARG A 256 1.22 35.98 9.67
CA ARG A 256 -0.03 35.59 10.30
C ARG A 256 0.31 35.33 11.76
N THR A 257 0.82 36.40 12.39
CA THR A 257 0.85 36.55 13.83
C THR A 257 -0.58 36.32 14.27
N LEU A 258 -0.77 35.24 14.98
CA LEU A 258 -2.01 35.02 15.69
C LEU A 258 -2.11 36.19 16.65
N SER A 259 -2.96 37.20 16.31
CA SER A 259 -3.08 38.48 17.03
C SER A 259 -3.47 38.33 18.51
N TRP A 260 -3.70 37.10 18.95
CA TRP A 260 -4.01 36.71 20.32
C TRP A 260 -2.84 36.02 21.05
N LEU A 261 -1.66 35.87 20.41
CA LEU A 261 -0.41 35.34 21.00
C LEU A 261 0.54 36.47 21.42
N ALA A 262 0.14 37.74 21.33
CA ALA A 262 0.90 38.89 21.80
C ALA A 262 0.61 39.22 23.27
#